data_bd26de834509966209e66c1aaa2463a9
#
_entry.id   bd26de834509966209e66c1aaa2463a9
#
_cell.length_a   1.000
_cell.length_b   1.000
_cell.length_c   1.000
_cell.angle_alpha   90.00
_cell.angle_beta   90.00
_cell.angle_gamma   90.00
#
_symmetry.space_group_name_H-M   'P 1'
#
loop_
_entity.id
_entity.type
_entity.pdbx_description
1 polymer ?
#
loop_
_entity_poly.entity_id
_entity_poly.type
_entity_poly.pdbx_seq_one_letter_code
_entity_poly.pdbx_strand_id
1 'polypeptide(L)'
;MASEKVRRYTKFVENSQLYLAMIFLQFVYGGMNIITKVSLNQGMSHYVLVVYRHVFATVAIAPFAIIFERKHQPRITFPIFIQIFILALLGPVIDQNLYYAGLKFTSPTFACALSNTLPAMTFVMAVLCRMEKMNIKKVRCQAKVMGTVFTVAGAMVMTLYKGPIVEMATNKTNAKDTNNTQISSDKQWFIGSIFIILSTLAWASLFVLQAKVIETYKNHHLSLTSLICFIGIIQATVVTFLMERKTSVWLIGWDMNLLAAAYAGVFSSSMSYYVQGLVMQKKYLQLHLSL
;
A
#
# COMPACT_ATOMS: atom_id res chain seq x y z
N MET A 1 -43.39 -7.58 0.02
CA MET A 1 -42.88 -6.70 -1.06
C MET A 1 -42.16 -5.45 -0.56
N ALA A 2 -42.71 -4.63 0.36
CA ALA A 2 -42.03 -3.43 0.87
C ALA A 2 -40.72 -3.76 1.63
N SER A 3 -40.72 -4.77 2.49
CA SER A 3 -39.54 -5.20 3.25
C SER A 3 -38.38 -5.70 2.37
N GLU A 4 -38.67 -6.34 1.25
CA GLU A 4 -37.68 -6.86 0.33
C GLU A 4 -37.03 -5.75 -0.53
N LYS A 5 -37.83 -4.74 -0.93
CA LYS A 5 -37.33 -3.54 -1.59
C LYS A 5 -36.40 -2.73 -0.70
N VAL A 6 -36.80 -2.53 0.56
CA VAL A 6 -35.98 -1.82 1.57
C VAL A 6 -34.65 -2.56 1.79
N ARG A 7 -34.68 -3.89 1.96
CA ARG A 7 -33.47 -4.69 2.15
C ARG A 7 -32.53 -4.66 0.92
N ARG A 8 -33.09 -4.64 -0.29
CA ARG A 8 -32.32 -4.51 -1.54
C ARG A 8 -31.69 -3.11 -1.65
N TYR A 9 -32.44 -2.08 -1.28
CA TYR A 9 -31.96 -0.69 -1.28
C TYR A 9 -30.85 -0.48 -0.26
N THR A 10 -30.99 -0.99 0.97
CA THR A 10 -29.97 -0.91 2.02
C THR A 10 -28.68 -1.62 1.58
N LYS A 11 -28.77 -2.83 1.01
CA LYS A 11 -27.60 -3.53 0.46
C LYS A 11 -26.93 -2.76 -0.69
N PHE A 12 -27.72 -2.10 -1.55
CA PHE A 12 -27.19 -1.28 -2.64
C PHE A 12 -26.43 -0.08 -2.09
N VAL A 13 -26.98 0.64 -1.12
CA VAL A 13 -26.34 1.79 -0.46
C VAL A 13 -25.07 1.37 0.26
N GLU A 14 -25.09 0.29 1.02
CA GLU A 14 -23.89 -0.24 1.72
C GLU A 14 -22.79 -0.64 0.74
N ASN A 15 -23.11 -1.28 -0.38
CA ASN A 15 -22.12 -1.61 -1.39
C ASN A 15 -21.58 -0.36 -2.08
N SER A 16 -22.44 0.62 -2.39
CA SER A 16 -22.02 1.88 -3.02
C SER A 16 -21.06 2.67 -2.12
N GLN A 17 -21.27 2.69 -0.82
CA GLN A 17 -20.37 3.33 0.14
C GLN A 17 -18.96 2.72 0.12
N LEU A 18 -18.87 1.38 -0.02
CA LEU A 18 -17.57 0.71 -0.11
C LEU A 18 -16.82 1.07 -1.40
N TYR A 19 -17.54 1.13 -2.53
CA TYR A 19 -16.93 1.56 -3.81
C TYR A 19 -16.47 3.00 -3.75
N LEU A 20 -17.29 3.90 -3.17
CA LEU A 20 -16.91 5.31 -2.98
C LEU A 20 -15.68 5.45 -2.08
N ALA A 21 -15.61 4.69 -0.97
CA ALA A 21 -14.45 4.68 -0.09
C ALA A 21 -13.18 4.22 -0.83
N MET A 22 -13.27 3.17 -1.66
CA MET A 22 -12.13 2.70 -2.46
C MET A 22 -11.70 3.73 -3.51
N ILE A 23 -12.65 4.41 -4.17
CA ILE A 23 -12.33 5.50 -5.11
C ILE A 23 -11.64 6.65 -4.37
N PHE A 24 -12.16 7.04 -3.20
CA PHE A 24 -11.54 8.09 -2.38
C PHE A 24 -10.10 7.73 -2.01
N LEU A 25 -9.83 6.46 -1.64
CA LEU A 25 -8.48 6.00 -1.35
C LEU A 25 -7.53 6.16 -2.54
N GLN A 26 -7.99 6.01 -3.78
CA GLN A 26 -7.12 6.23 -4.95
C GLN A 26 -6.67 7.69 -5.08
N PHE A 27 -7.58 8.64 -4.78
CA PHE A 27 -7.20 10.06 -4.72
C PHE A 27 -6.19 10.33 -3.58
N VAL A 28 -6.39 9.71 -2.43
CA VAL A 28 -5.45 9.81 -1.29
C VAL A 28 -4.07 9.27 -1.67
N TYR A 29 -4.00 8.12 -2.35
CA TYR A 29 -2.71 7.56 -2.82
C TYR A 29 -2.04 8.44 -3.89
N GLY A 30 -2.83 9.00 -4.82
CA GLY A 30 -2.31 9.95 -5.81
C GLY A 30 -1.67 11.17 -5.14
N GLY A 31 -2.39 11.80 -4.21
CA GLY A 31 -1.90 12.94 -3.42
C GLY A 31 -0.64 12.58 -2.60
N MET A 32 -0.65 11.42 -1.94
CA MET A 32 0.50 10.92 -1.19
C MET A 32 1.75 10.83 -2.09
N ASN A 33 1.62 10.24 -3.28
CA ASN A 33 2.76 10.05 -4.17
C ASN A 33 3.37 11.37 -4.62
N ILE A 34 2.53 12.38 -4.91
CA ILE A 34 3.01 13.72 -5.31
C ILE A 34 3.74 14.39 -4.14
N ILE A 35 3.09 14.48 -2.98
CA ILE A 35 3.66 15.15 -1.79
C ILE A 35 4.94 14.44 -1.34
N THR A 36 4.94 13.11 -1.30
CA THR A 36 6.12 12.33 -0.94
C THR A 36 7.27 12.53 -1.92
N LYS A 37 7.00 12.58 -3.24
CA LYS A 37 8.06 12.83 -4.23
C LYS A 37 8.69 14.20 -4.06
N VAL A 38 7.90 15.23 -3.76
CA VAL A 38 8.41 16.57 -3.45
C VAL A 38 9.35 16.53 -2.23
N SER A 39 8.92 15.88 -1.14
CA SER A 39 9.72 15.71 0.07
C SER A 39 11.02 14.95 -0.17
N LEU A 40 10.97 13.84 -0.93
CA LEU A 40 12.16 13.06 -1.29
C LEU A 40 13.15 13.87 -2.16
N ASN A 41 12.63 14.71 -3.06
CA ASN A 41 13.47 15.60 -3.89
C ASN A 41 14.12 16.72 -3.06
N GLN A 42 13.53 17.12 -1.94
CA GLN A 42 14.12 18.05 -0.97
C GLN A 42 15.19 17.40 -0.08
N GLY A 43 15.48 16.11 -0.29
CA GLY A 43 16.56 15.40 0.41
C GLY A 43 16.13 14.62 1.65
N MET A 44 14.82 14.48 1.91
CA MET A 44 14.34 13.64 3.01
C MET A 44 14.75 12.19 2.81
N SER A 45 15.25 11.56 3.88
CA SER A 45 15.49 10.11 3.88
C SER A 45 14.17 9.35 3.86
N HIS A 46 14.04 8.41 2.90
CA HIS A 46 12.85 7.57 2.82
C HIS A 46 12.68 6.65 4.04
N TYR A 47 13.77 6.23 4.69
CA TYR A 47 13.72 5.44 5.92
C TYR A 47 13.07 6.23 7.06
N VAL A 48 13.50 7.46 7.26
CA VAL A 48 12.94 8.35 8.30
C VAL A 48 11.49 8.68 8.00
N LEU A 49 11.13 8.91 6.73
CA LEU A 49 9.75 9.13 6.30
C LEU A 49 8.84 7.96 6.69
N VAL A 50 9.29 6.71 6.51
CA VAL A 50 8.53 5.51 6.90
C VAL A 50 8.27 5.47 8.41
N VAL A 51 9.25 5.79 9.24
CA VAL A 51 9.07 5.83 10.71
C VAL A 51 8.02 6.87 11.10
N TYR A 52 8.20 8.14 10.67
CA TYR A 52 7.25 9.21 11.00
C TYR A 52 5.84 8.93 10.47
N ARG A 53 5.72 8.39 9.25
CA ARG A 53 4.45 7.96 8.69
C ARG A 53 3.71 7.00 9.62
N HIS A 54 4.41 5.99 10.17
CA HIS A 54 3.79 5.01 11.07
C HIS A 54 3.51 5.58 12.46
N VAL A 55 4.32 6.54 12.94
CA VAL A 55 4.01 7.29 14.16
C VAL A 55 2.69 8.04 14.00
N PHE A 56 2.53 8.82 12.93
CA PHE A 56 1.28 9.52 12.65
C PHE A 56 0.10 8.56 12.45
N ALA A 57 0.31 7.44 11.76
CA ALA A 57 -0.72 6.42 11.59
C ALA A 57 -1.17 5.82 12.93
N THR A 58 -0.23 5.49 13.80
CA THR A 58 -0.54 4.94 15.13
C THR A 58 -1.25 5.94 16.01
N VAL A 59 -0.76 7.20 16.07
CA VAL A 59 -1.41 8.27 16.82
C VAL A 59 -2.84 8.54 16.32
N ALA A 60 -3.07 8.44 15.02
CA ALA A 60 -4.39 8.63 14.44
C ALA A 60 -5.35 7.49 14.77
N ILE A 61 -4.91 6.21 14.69
CA ILE A 61 -5.83 5.07 14.78
C ILE A 61 -5.94 4.47 16.18
N ALA A 62 -4.89 4.56 17.02
CA ALA A 62 -4.86 3.95 18.35
C ALA A 62 -5.98 4.46 19.28
N PRO A 63 -6.31 5.76 19.33
CA PRO A 63 -7.42 6.24 20.15
C PRO A 63 -8.75 5.59 19.78
N PHE A 64 -9.01 5.46 18.46
CA PHE A 64 -10.24 4.81 17.98
C PHE A 64 -10.26 3.33 18.31
N ALA A 65 -9.14 2.62 18.16
CA ALA A 65 -9.02 1.21 18.52
C ALA A 65 -9.29 1.00 20.02
N ILE A 66 -8.74 1.86 20.89
CA ILE A 66 -8.94 1.77 22.33
C ILE A 66 -10.39 2.09 22.71
N ILE A 67 -11.03 3.10 22.11
CA ILE A 67 -12.39 3.51 22.48
C ILE A 67 -13.42 2.47 22.00
N PHE A 68 -13.30 2.04 20.74
CA PHE A 68 -14.34 1.21 20.11
C PHE A 68 -14.15 -0.30 20.31
N GLU A 69 -12.90 -0.80 20.43
CA GLU A 69 -12.65 -2.24 20.41
C GLU A 69 -12.09 -2.81 21.73
N ARG A 70 -11.78 -1.99 22.74
CA ARG A 70 -11.11 -2.41 23.99
C ARG A 70 -11.80 -3.56 24.73
N LYS A 71 -13.14 -3.62 24.72
CA LYS A 71 -13.91 -4.57 25.54
C LYS A 71 -13.90 -6.01 25.01
N HIS A 72 -13.57 -6.25 23.76
CA HIS A 72 -13.74 -7.55 23.10
C HIS A 72 -12.50 -8.02 22.34
N GLN A 73 -11.33 -7.44 22.63
CA GLN A 73 -10.09 -7.81 21.93
C GLN A 73 -9.74 -9.29 22.16
N PRO A 74 -9.43 -10.06 21.09
CA PRO A 74 -8.95 -11.42 21.24
C PRO A 74 -7.61 -11.41 21.97
N ARG A 75 -7.38 -12.43 22.81
CA ARG A 75 -6.08 -12.58 23.48
C ARG A 75 -4.99 -12.80 22.45
N ILE A 76 -3.93 -11.99 22.51
CA ILE A 76 -2.77 -12.13 21.64
C ILE A 76 -2.03 -13.37 22.06
N THR A 77 -2.15 -14.45 21.29
CA THR A 77 -1.35 -15.66 21.46
C THR A 77 -0.05 -15.54 20.66
N PHE A 78 0.96 -16.31 21.01
CA PHE A 78 2.25 -16.25 20.33
C PHE A 78 2.18 -16.46 18.80
N PRO A 79 1.38 -17.40 18.25
CA PRO A 79 1.19 -17.52 16.81
C PRO A 79 0.59 -16.28 16.15
N ILE A 80 -0.39 -15.64 16.81
CA ILE A 80 -1.00 -14.42 16.33
C ILE A 80 0.01 -13.26 16.34
N PHE A 81 0.81 -13.15 17.39
CA PHE A 81 1.87 -12.15 17.46
C PHE A 81 2.87 -12.30 16.30
N ILE A 82 3.31 -13.52 15.98
CA ILE A 82 4.19 -13.78 14.84
C ILE A 82 3.54 -13.34 13.53
N GLN A 83 2.25 -13.63 13.33
CA GLN A 83 1.54 -13.22 12.13
C GLN A 83 1.47 -11.70 11.99
N ILE A 84 1.17 -10.98 13.08
CA ILE A 84 1.15 -9.51 13.09
C ILE A 84 2.56 -8.95 12.87
N PHE A 85 3.58 -9.58 13.46
CA PHE A 85 4.97 -9.19 13.26
C PHE A 85 5.41 -9.32 11.79
N ILE A 86 5.03 -10.41 11.12
CA ILE A 86 5.31 -10.61 9.69
C ILE A 86 4.49 -9.62 8.83
N LEU A 87 3.24 -9.34 9.19
CA LEU A 87 2.43 -8.31 8.51
C LEU A 87 3.08 -6.93 8.61
N ALA A 88 3.57 -6.56 9.80
CA ALA A 88 4.27 -5.31 10.00
C ALA A 88 5.61 -5.26 9.25
N LEU A 89 6.31 -6.38 9.11
CA LEU A 89 7.54 -6.46 8.33
C LEU A 89 7.27 -6.31 6.82
N LEU A 90 6.25 -6.99 6.30
CA LEU A 90 5.93 -6.96 4.86
C LEU A 90 5.41 -5.59 4.41
N GLY A 91 4.45 -4.99 5.13
CA GLY A 91 3.85 -3.71 4.77
C GLY A 91 4.68 -2.50 5.20
N PRO A 92 4.69 -2.15 6.48
CA PRO A 92 5.40 -0.99 6.98
C PRO A 92 6.88 -0.93 6.63
N VAL A 93 7.59 -2.07 6.61
CA VAL A 93 9.05 -2.04 6.44
C VAL A 93 9.45 -2.37 5.01
N ILE A 94 9.16 -3.56 4.51
CA ILE A 94 9.66 -4.01 3.20
C ILE A 94 8.98 -3.23 2.07
N ASP A 95 7.65 -3.27 2.01
CA ASP A 95 6.89 -2.62 0.94
C ASP A 95 7.21 -1.13 0.86
N GLN A 96 7.07 -0.40 1.96
CA GLN A 96 7.20 1.06 1.92
C GLN A 96 8.63 1.54 1.67
N ASN A 97 9.64 0.88 2.23
CA ASN A 97 11.02 1.26 1.95
C ASN A 97 11.38 1.00 0.49
N LEU A 98 10.97 -0.15 -0.07
CA LEU A 98 11.18 -0.46 -1.49
C LEU A 98 10.40 0.51 -2.39
N TYR A 99 9.14 0.82 -2.03
CA TYR A 99 8.32 1.74 -2.79
C TYR A 99 8.93 3.14 -2.86
N TYR A 100 9.33 3.70 -1.72
CA TYR A 100 9.92 5.03 -1.68
C TYR A 100 11.32 5.08 -2.31
N ALA A 101 12.12 4.02 -2.15
CA ALA A 101 13.37 3.89 -2.88
C ALA A 101 13.14 3.89 -4.40
N GLY A 102 12.14 3.13 -4.85
CA GLY A 102 11.73 3.11 -6.27
C GLY A 102 11.19 4.46 -6.74
N LEU A 103 10.34 5.11 -5.96
CA LEU A 103 9.78 6.43 -6.25
C LEU A 103 10.87 7.52 -6.35
N LYS A 104 11.96 7.39 -5.60
CA LYS A 104 13.11 8.31 -5.68
C LYS A 104 13.74 8.30 -7.08
N PHE A 105 13.83 7.14 -7.71
CA PHE A 105 14.46 6.94 -9.02
C PHE A 105 13.49 7.01 -10.20
N THR A 106 12.17 7.01 -9.95
CA THR A 106 11.12 7.03 -10.97
C THR A 106 10.19 8.23 -10.81
N SER A 107 9.12 8.28 -11.62
CA SER A 107 8.07 9.29 -11.49
C SER A 107 6.88 8.79 -10.67
N PRO A 108 6.11 9.68 -10.01
CA PRO A 108 4.87 9.30 -9.32
C PRO A 108 3.87 8.60 -10.23
N THR A 109 3.72 9.08 -11.46
CA THR A 109 2.81 8.49 -12.45
C THR A 109 3.19 7.05 -12.77
N PHE A 110 4.49 6.80 -12.98
CA PHE A 110 5.01 5.46 -13.25
C PHE A 110 4.85 4.53 -12.05
N ALA A 111 5.16 5.02 -10.83
CA ALA A 111 4.98 4.26 -9.60
C ALA A 111 3.51 3.88 -9.37
N CYS A 112 2.55 4.82 -9.59
CA CYS A 112 1.12 4.53 -9.54
C CYS A 112 0.71 3.49 -10.58
N ALA A 113 1.20 3.60 -11.80
CA ALA A 113 0.86 2.69 -12.89
C ALA A 113 1.34 1.26 -12.61
N LEU A 114 2.59 1.10 -12.11
CA LEU A 114 3.10 -0.21 -11.68
C LEU A 114 2.32 -0.76 -10.48
N SER A 115 1.94 0.07 -9.52
CA SER A 115 1.14 -0.36 -8.37
C SER A 115 -0.23 -0.91 -8.78
N ASN A 116 -0.76 -0.54 -9.93
CA ASN A 116 -1.99 -1.12 -10.48
C ASN A 116 -1.84 -2.61 -10.88
N THR A 117 -0.62 -3.16 -10.90
CA THR A 117 -0.39 -4.61 -11.06
C THR A 117 -0.70 -5.40 -9.78
N LEU A 118 -0.96 -4.73 -8.66
CA LEU A 118 -1.24 -5.35 -7.37
C LEU A 118 -2.33 -6.43 -7.41
N PRO A 119 -3.50 -6.25 -8.07
CA PRO A 119 -4.51 -7.30 -8.14
C PRO A 119 -4.01 -8.56 -8.86
N ALA A 120 -3.17 -8.38 -9.90
CA ALA A 120 -2.56 -9.48 -10.64
C ALA A 120 -1.57 -10.25 -9.75
N MET A 121 -0.68 -9.53 -9.07
CA MET A 121 0.29 -10.11 -8.13
C MET A 121 -0.41 -10.81 -6.96
N THR A 122 -1.48 -10.21 -6.42
CA THR A 122 -2.27 -10.81 -5.32
C THR A 122 -2.94 -12.11 -5.77
N PHE A 123 -3.47 -12.16 -7.00
CA PHE A 123 -4.04 -13.38 -7.55
C PHE A 123 -2.98 -14.49 -7.69
N VAL A 124 -1.81 -14.17 -8.25
CA VAL A 124 -0.70 -15.14 -8.38
C VAL A 124 -0.28 -15.65 -7.00
N MET A 125 -0.09 -14.75 -6.03
CA MET A 125 0.28 -15.12 -4.65
C MET A 125 -0.79 -15.98 -3.97
N ALA A 126 -2.08 -15.67 -4.14
CA ALA A 126 -3.18 -16.45 -3.59
C ALA A 126 -3.21 -17.88 -4.15
N VAL A 127 -2.90 -18.04 -5.44
CA VAL A 127 -2.77 -19.36 -6.08
C VAL A 127 -1.55 -20.10 -5.57
N LEU A 128 -0.39 -19.45 -5.48
CA LEU A 128 0.84 -20.07 -4.94
C LEU A 128 0.68 -20.52 -3.49
N CYS A 129 0.00 -19.72 -2.67
CA CYS A 129 -0.33 -20.05 -1.28
C CYS A 129 -1.48 -21.05 -1.14
N ARG A 130 -2.01 -21.59 -2.26
CA ARG A 130 -3.16 -22.53 -2.30
C ARG A 130 -4.43 -22.02 -1.62
N MET A 131 -4.56 -20.70 -1.48
CA MET A 131 -5.77 -20.08 -0.95
C MET A 131 -6.88 -19.98 -1.99
N GLU A 132 -6.52 -19.94 -3.26
CA GLU A 132 -7.47 -19.97 -4.38
C GLU A 132 -7.24 -21.21 -5.25
N LYS A 133 -8.31 -22.01 -5.43
CA LYS A 133 -8.27 -23.20 -6.31
C LYS A 133 -8.45 -22.75 -7.75
N MET A 134 -7.44 -22.97 -8.58
CA MET A 134 -7.52 -22.71 -10.02
C MET A 134 -8.42 -23.74 -10.70
N ASN A 135 -9.60 -23.33 -11.11
CA ASN A 135 -10.45 -24.12 -11.98
C ASN A 135 -10.64 -23.39 -13.32
N ILE A 136 -9.75 -23.72 -14.28
CA ILE A 136 -9.69 -23.07 -15.59
C ILE A 136 -11.00 -23.23 -16.39
N LYS A 137 -11.83 -24.22 -16.04
CA LYS A 137 -13.15 -24.41 -16.68
C LYS A 137 -14.20 -23.37 -16.27
N LYS A 138 -13.98 -22.66 -15.16
CA LYS A 138 -14.90 -21.61 -14.70
C LYS A 138 -14.57 -20.27 -15.38
N VAL A 139 -15.56 -19.64 -16.01
CA VAL A 139 -15.44 -18.33 -16.67
C VAL A 139 -14.80 -17.27 -15.76
N ARG A 140 -15.13 -17.28 -14.46
CA ARG A 140 -14.53 -16.37 -13.47
C ARG A 140 -13.01 -16.55 -13.35
N CYS A 141 -12.50 -17.78 -13.43
CA CYS A 141 -11.07 -18.05 -13.38
C CYS A 141 -10.38 -17.58 -14.67
N GLN A 142 -11.00 -17.85 -15.82
CA GLN A 142 -10.50 -17.38 -17.11
C GLN A 142 -10.41 -15.85 -17.16
N ALA A 143 -11.44 -15.13 -16.69
CA ALA A 143 -11.45 -13.68 -16.62
C ALA A 143 -10.33 -13.13 -15.72
N LYS A 144 -10.05 -13.75 -14.57
CA LYS A 144 -8.93 -13.38 -13.68
C LYS A 144 -7.57 -13.58 -14.35
N VAL A 145 -7.38 -14.75 -14.99
CA VAL A 145 -6.13 -15.05 -15.70
C VAL A 145 -5.90 -14.07 -16.85
N MET A 146 -6.91 -13.84 -17.68
CA MET A 146 -6.83 -12.87 -18.79
C MET A 146 -6.54 -11.46 -18.27
N GLY A 147 -7.26 -11.01 -17.24
CA GLY A 147 -6.99 -9.70 -16.59
C GLY A 147 -5.56 -9.58 -16.06
N THR A 148 -5.04 -10.65 -15.45
CA THR A 148 -3.64 -10.69 -14.96
C THR A 148 -2.66 -10.56 -16.11
N VAL A 149 -2.86 -11.31 -17.21
CA VAL A 149 -1.99 -11.23 -18.40
C VAL A 149 -2.01 -9.82 -19.01
N PHE A 150 -3.19 -9.22 -19.20
CA PHE A 150 -3.30 -7.85 -19.72
C PHE A 150 -2.64 -6.82 -18.81
N THR A 151 -2.81 -6.95 -17.50
CA THR A 151 -2.20 -6.02 -16.53
C THR A 151 -0.69 -6.12 -16.55
N VAL A 152 -0.12 -7.34 -16.58
CA VAL A 152 1.33 -7.56 -16.64
C VAL A 152 1.89 -7.06 -17.98
N ALA A 153 1.22 -7.35 -19.10
CA ALA A 153 1.60 -6.84 -20.42
C ALA A 153 1.61 -5.30 -20.46
N GLY A 154 0.56 -4.66 -19.92
CA GLY A 154 0.50 -3.19 -19.81
C GLY A 154 1.64 -2.62 -18.96
N ALA A 155 1.95 -3.23 -17.82
CA ALA A 155 3.07 -2.83 -16.97
C ALA A 155 4.42 -2.99 -17.70
N MET A 156 4.62 -4.09 -18.46
CA MET A 156 5.82 -4.29 -19.27
C MET A 156 5.96 -3.22 -20.35
N VAL A 157 4.88 -2.89 -21.06
CA VAL A 157 4.89 -1.82 -22.07
C VAL A 157 5.28 -0.49 -21.41
N MET A 158 4.70 -0.13 -20.27
CA MET A 158 5.07 1.11 -19.56
C MET A 158 6.50 1.11 -19.05
N THR A 159 7.04 -0.04 -18.70
CA THR A 159 8.44 -0.15 -18.22
C THR A 159 9.45 -0.04 -19.36
N LEU A 160 9.13 -0.59 -20.53
CA LEU A 160 9.99 -0.61 -21.69
C LEU A 160 9.86 0.65 -22.55
N TYR A 161 8.66 1.22 -22.63
CA TYR A 161 8.37 2.40 -23.41
C TYR A 161 8.52 3.68 -22.58
N LYS A 162 9.69 4.30 -22.68
CA LYS A 162 9.90 5.67 -22.22
C LYS A 162 9.40 6.63 -23.30
N GLY A 163 8.14 7.06 -23.16
CA GLY A 163 7.60 8.12 -24.01
C GLY A 163 8.38 9.44 -23.86
N PRO A 164 8.23 10.40 -24.81
CA PRO A 164 8.81 11.72 -24.66
C PRO A 164 8.29 12.36 -23.37
N ILE A 165 9.20 12.89 -22.55
CA ILE A 165 8.85 13.61 -21.33
C ILE A 165 8.14 14.89 -21.76
N VAL A 166 6.81 14.93 -21.61
CA VAL A 166 6.05 16.17 -21.76
C VAL A 166 6.32 16.99 -20.51
N GLU A 167 7.34 17.85 -20.57
CA GLU A 167 7.60 18.85 -19.53
C GLU A 167 6.47 19.86 -19.53
N MET A 168 5.44 19.62 -18.72
CA MET A 168 4.50 20.66 -18.38
C MET A 168 5.18 21.64 -17.44
N ALA A 169 5.65 22.76 -18.01
CA ALA A 169 6.07 23.97 -17.32
C ALA A 169 7.03 23.81 -16.14
N THR A 170 8.31 23.60 -16.43
CA THR A 170 9.38 24.02 -15.52
C THR A 170 10.55 24.53 -16.35
N ASN A 171 11.09 25.69 -15.98
CA ASN A 171 12.11 26.48 -16.67
C ASN A 171 13.27 25.63 -17.22
N LYS A 172 13.56 25.85 -18.51
CA LYS A 172 14.75 25.41 -19.18
C LYS A 172 16.00 25.89 -18.45
N THR A 173 16.71 25.01 -17.81
CA THR A 173 18.13 25.19 -17.51
C THR A 173 18.92 24.28 -18.44
N ASN A 174 19.79 24.90 -19.21
CA ASN A 174 20.64 24.43 -20.28
C ASN A 174 21.12 22.98 -20.17
N ALA A 175 20.68 22.15 -21.13
CA ALA A 175 21.22 20.83 -21.42
C ALA A 175 22.45 20.96 -22.33
N LYS A 176 23.62 20.74 -21.79
CA LYS A 176 24.82 20.33 -22.52
C LYS A 176 25.61 19.40 -21.61
N ASP A 177 25.32 18.10 -21.75
CA ASP A 177 26.23 16.95 -21.56
C ASP A 177 25.40 15.67 -21.65
N THR A 178 25.13 15.22 -22.90
CA THR A 178 23.95 14.38 -23.16
C THR A 178 24.19 12.87 -23.13
N ASN A 179 25.40 12.34 -23.18
CA ASN A 179 25.58 10.90 -23.40
C ASN A 179 25.89 10.07 -22.14
N ASN A 180 26.64 10.60 -21.18
CA ASN A 180 26.94 9.87 -19.94
C ASN A 180 25.81 10.00 -18.89
N THR A 181 25.05 11.09 -18.92
CA THR A 181 23.92 11.33 -18.02
C THR A 181 22.71 10.46 -18.38
N GLN A 182 22.49 10.16 -19.66
CA GLN A 182 21.40 9.28 -20.10
C GLN A 182 21.58 7.83 -19.65
N ILE A 183 22.79 7.25 -19.78
CA ILE A 183 23.05 5.85 -19.40
C ILE A 183 22.94 5.66 -17.87
N SER A 184 23.39 6.63 -17.08
CA SER A 184 23.25 6.59 -15.63
C SER A 184 21.78 6.75 -15.19
N SER A 185 21.02 7.62 -15.86
CA SER A 185 19.58 7.82 -15.64
C SER A 185 18.79 6.56 -15.98
N ASP A 186 19.15 5.85 -17.06
CA ASP A 186 18.46 4.63 -17.48
C ASP A 186 18.68 3.47 -16.50
N LYS A 187 19.89 3.30 -15.99
CA LYS A 187 20.17 2.31 -14.94
C LYS A 187 19.41 2.60 -13.67
N GLN A 188 19.40 3.85 -13.22
CA GLN A 188 18.67 4.25 -12.01
C GLN A 188 17.17 4.03 -12.17
N TRP A 189 16.62 4.37 -13.33
CA TRP A 189 15.20 4.17 -13.62
C TRP A 189 14.81 2.68 -13.62
N PHE A 190 15.64 1.83 -14.22
CA PHE A 190 15.44 0.38 -14.21
C PHE A 190 15.51 -0.20 -12.78
N ILE A 191 16.48 0.21 -11.97
CA ILE A 191 16.60 -0.19 -10.56
C ILE A 191 15.36 0.27 -9.79
N GLY A 192 14.88 1.50 -10.00
CA GLY A 192 13.67 2.02 -9.37
C GLY A 192 12.43 1.20 -9.75
N SER A 193 12.34 0.78 -11.01
CA SER A 193 11.25 -0.09 -11.48
C SER A 193 11.24 -1.45 -10.77
N ILE A 194 12.41 -2.06 -10.60
CA ILE A 194 12.56 -3.33 -9.86
C ILE A 194 12.11 -3.15 -8.41
N PHE A 195 12.52 -2.05 -7.75
CA PHE A 195 12.10 -1.79 -6.36
C PHE A 195 10.59 -1.67 -6.23
N ILE A 196 9.90 -1.00 -7.18
CA ILE A 196 8.44 -0.88 -7.15
C ILE A 196 7.77 -2.25 -7.39
N ILE A 197 8.31 -3.08 -8.28
CA ILE A 197 7.78 -4.44 -8.52
C ILE A 197 7.93 -5.30 -7.26
N LEU A 198 9.09 -5.27 -6.60
CA LEU A 198 9.33 -6.01 -5.36
C LEU A 198 8.44 -5.49 -4.22
N SER A 199 8.22 -4.17 -4.13
CA SER A 199 7.27 -3.55 -3.22
C SER A 199 5.85 -4.07 -3.46
N THR A 200 5.39 -4.06 -4.72
CA THR A 200 4.06 -4.55 -5.08
C THR A 200 3.88 -6.04 -4.73
N LEU A 201 4.94 -6.84 -4.87
CA LEU A 201 4.93 -8.25 -4.47
C LEU A 201 4.83 -8.40 -2.94
N ALA A 202 5.57 -7.59 -2.17
CA ALA A 202 5.49 -7.56 -0.71
C ALA A 202 4.08 -7.16 -0.26
N TRP A 203 3.48 -6.15 -0.90
CA TRP A 203 2.10 -5.72 -0.61
C TRP A 203 1.07 -6.80 -0.98
N ALA A 204 1.23 -7.49 -2.10
CA ALA A 204 0.40 -8.64 -2.45
C ALA A 204 0.48 -9.76 -1.40
N SER A 205 1.69 -10.05 -0.91
CA SER A 205 1.93 -11.05 0.15
C SER A 205 1.27 -10.63 1.47
N LEU A 206 1.32 -9.33 1.80
CA LEU A 206 0.63 -8.77 2.95
C LEU A 206 -0.88 -9.00 2.86
N PHE A 207 -1.52 -8.76 1.71
CA PHE A 207 -2.95 -9.00 1.54
C PHE A 207 -3.34 -10.46 1.74
N VAL A 208 -2.54 -11.39 1.19
CA VAL A 208 -2.76 -12.83 1.35
C VAL A 208 -2.65 -13.24 2.81
N LEU A 209 -1.64 -12.74 3.53
CA LEU A 209 -1.47 -13.03 4.96
C LEU A 209 -2.54 -12.35 5.81
N GLN A 210 -2.87 -11.09 5.52
CA GLN A 210 -3.90 -10.33 6.23
C GLN A 210 -5.27 -11.01 6.13
N ALA A 211 -5.60 -11.61 4.98
CA ALA A 211 -6.83 -12.34 4.81
C ALA A 211 -6.97 -13.52 5.80
N LYS A 212 -5.86 -14.22 6.12
CA LYS A 212 -5.85 -15.26 7.16
C LYS A 212 -6.00 -14.71 8.57
N VAL A 213 -5.33 -13.58 8.86
CA VAL A 213 -5.37 -12.97 10.20
C VAL A 213 -6.74 -12.39 10.51
N ILE A 214 -7.43 -11.86 9.51
CA ILE A 214 -8.79 -11.32 9.66
C ILE A 214 -9.78 -12.39 10.14
N GLU A 215 -9.60 -13.66 9.81
CA GLU A 215 -10.45 -14.75 10.33
C GLU A 215 -10.40 -14.83 11.87
N THR A 216 -9.23 -14.58 12.44
CA THR A 216 -9.02 -14.58 13.90
C THR A 216 -9.48 -13.26 14.55
N TYR A 217 -9.24 -12.13 13.87
CA TYR A 217 -9.59 -10.78 14.31
C TYR A 217 -10.94 -10.30 13.75
N LYS A 218 -11.93 -11.18 13.64
CA LYS A 218 -13.28 -10.79 13.20
C LYS A 218 -13.81 -9.64 14.05
N ASN A 219 -14.21 -8.53 13.39
CA ASN A 219 -14.74 -7.30 14.02
C ASN A 219 -13.72 -6.44 14.80
N HIS A 220 -12.42 -6.69 14.75
CA HIS A 220 -11.38 -5.93 15.45
C HIS A 220 -10.31 -5.37 14.51
N HIS A 221 -10.76 -4.73 13.42
CA HIS A 221 -9.84 -4.22 12.37
C HIS A 221 -9.02 -3.02 12.83
N LEU A 222 -9.59 -2.16 13.69
CA LEU A 222 -8.88 -1.00 14.22
C LEU A 222 -7.72 -1.43 15.11
N SER A 223 -7.96 -2.41 15.99
CA SER A 223 -6.92 -2.97 16.87
C SER A 223 -5.83 -3.67 16.07
N LEU A 224 -6.19 -4.46 15.05
CA LEU A 224 -5.23 -5.12 14.17
C LEU A 224 -4.36 -4.09 13.44
N THR A 225 -4.98 -3.06 12.86
CA THR A 225 -4.27 -1.98 12.14
C THR A 225 -3.35 -1.21 13.08
N SER A 226 -3.84 -0.87 14.28
CA SER A 226 -3.04 -0.17 15.30
C SER A 226 -1.81 -0.98 15.71
N LEU A 227 -1.98 -2.29 15.93
CA LEU A 227 -0.86 -3.20 16.27
C LEU A 227 0.15 -3.32 15.13
N ILE A 228 -0.30 -3.45 13.88
CA ILE A 228 0.58 -3.49 12.72
C ILE A 228 1.39 -2.20 12.59
N CYS A 229 0.75 -1.04 12.76
CA CYS A 229 1.45 0.25 12.72
C CYS A 229 2.44 0.40 13.86
N PHE A 230 2.06 0.02 15.10
CA PHE A 230 2.91 0.10 16.28
C PHE A 230 4.15 -0.79 16.17
N ILE A 231 3.99 -2.07 15.81
CA ILE A 231 5.11 -2.98 15.59
C ILE A 231 5.95 -2.49 14.40
N GLY A 232 5.29 -1.94 13.37
CA GLY A 232 5.95 -1.33 12.22
C GLY A 232 6.85 -0.15 12.58
N ILE A 233 6.47 0.68 13.57
CA ILE A 233 7.36 1.75 14.09
C ILE A 233 8.65 1.13 14.63
N ILE A 234 8.54 0.12 15.49
CA ILE A 234 9.71 -0.50 16.12
C ILE A 234 10.65 -1.10 15.05
N GLN A 235 10.10 -1.87 14.12
CA GLN A 235 10.86 -2.49 13.04
C GLN A 235 11.48 -1.45 12.10
N ALA A 236 10.71 -0.46 11.66
CA ALA A 236 11.19 0.60 10.78
C ALA A 236 12.27 1.45 11.46
N THR A 237 12.14 1.72 12.77
CA THR A 237 13.15 2.44 13.54
C THR A 237 14.46 1.67 13.58
N VAL A 238 14.42 0.35 13.84
CA VAL A 238 15.62 -0.51 13.83
C VAL A 238 16.28 -0.47 12.44
N VAL A 239 15.50 -0.62 11.35
CA VAL A 239 16.05 -0.56 9.99
C VAL A 239 16.64 0.81 9.71
N THR A 240 15.97 1.89 10.12
CA THR A 240 16.46 3.26 9.89
C THR A 240 17.78 3.50 10.64
N PHE A 241 17.93 3.05 11.88
CA PHE A 241 19.19 3.18 12.62
C PHE A 241 20.35 2.39 11.99
N LEU A 242 20.05 1.25 11.36
CA LEU A 242 21.08 0.46 10.66
C LEU A 242 21.51 1.13 9.35
N MET A 243 20.57 1.78 8.64
CA MET A 243 20.81 2.35 7.31
C MET A 243 21.26 3.82 7.35
N GLU A 244 20.74 4.61 8.29
CA GLU A 244 21.04 6.04 8.44
C GLU A 244 21.88 6.29 9.68
N ARG A 245 23.15 6.60 9.47
CA ARG A 245 24.10 6.86 10.58
C ARG A 245 24.09 8.31 11.08
N LYS A 246 23.47 9.24 10.32
CA LYS A 246 23.45 10.65 10.65
C LYS A 246 22.21 11.01 11.47
N THR A 247 22.39 11.47 12.69
CA THR A 247 21.29 11.91 13.58
C THR A 247 20.55 13.15 13.05
N SER A 248 21.21 13.99 12.25
CA SER A 248 20.59 15.19 11.66
C SER A 248 19.42 14.88 10.72
N VAL A 249 19.37 13.68 10.13
CA VAL A 249 18.30 13.25 9.23
C VAL A 249 16.96 13.03 9.96
N TRP A 250 17.01 12.81 11.29
CA TRP A 250 15.82 12.64 12.14
C TRP A 250 15.14 13.96 12.50
N LEU A 251 15.83 15.09 12.32
CA LEU A 251 15.26 16.41 12.63
C LEU A 251 14.37 16.86 11.48
N ILE A 252 13.06 16.75 11.66
CA ILE A 252 12.07 17.25 10.72
C ILE A 252 11.56 18.60 11.23
N GLY A 253 11.69 19.64 10.39
CA GLY A 253 11.12 20.95 10.66
C GLY A 253 9.62 21.03 10.34
N TRP A 254 9.02 22.19 10.56
CA TRP A 254 7.65 22.49 10.12
C TRP A 254 7.63 22.79 8.61
N ASP A 255 7.94 21.80 7.80
CA ASP A 255 8.13 21.92 6.37
C ASP A 255 7.33 20.84 5.60
N MET A 256 7.57 20.75 4.28
CA MET A 256 6.94 19.77 3.39
C MET A 256 7.19 18.32 3.83
N ASN A 257 8.30 18.07 4.55
CA ASN A 257 8.65 16.74 5.02
C ASN A 257 7.69 16.26 6.12
N LEU A 258 7.36 17.14 7.07
CA LEU A 258 6.36 16.85 8.10
C LEU A 258 4.97 16.64 7.49
N LEU A 259 4.59 17.51 6.52
CA LEU A 259 3.32 17.38 5.81
C LEU A 259 3.23 16.03 5.07
N ALA A 260 4.31 15.63 4.39
CA ALA A 260 4.37 14.35 3.69
C ALA A 260 4.20 13.17 4.65
N ALA A 261 4.90 13.18 5.79
CA ALA A 261 4.81 12.13 6.80
C ALA A 261 3.42 12.07 7.44
N ALA A 262 2.86 13.21 7.82
CA ALA A 262 1.53 13.30 8.43
C ALA A 262 0.42 12.88 7.46
N TYR A 263 0.45 13.39 6.23
CA TYR A 263 -0.52 13.01 5.19
C TYR A 263 -0.46 11.51 4.89
N ALA A 264 0.75 10.98 4.66
CA ALA A 264 0.95 9.56 4.39
C ALA A 264 0.54 8.69 5.58
N GLY A 265 0.80 9.11 6.81
CA GLY A 265 0.43 8.38 8.03
C GLY A 265 -1.07 8.35 8.26
N VAL A 266 -1.70 9.52 8.35
CA VAL A 266 -3.11 9.64 8.71
C VAL A 266 -4.02 9.13 7.60
N PHE A 267 -3.84 9.59 6.36
CA PHE A 267 -4.75 9.27 5.28
C PHE A 267 -4.36 7.97 4.56
N SER A 268 -3.09 7.79 4.23
CA SER A 268 -2.68 6.65 3.42
C SER A 268 -2.46 5.37 4.24
N SER A 269 -1.88 5.42 5.45
CA SER A 269 -1.68 4.21 6.25
C SER A 269 -2.89 3.85 7.10
N SER A 270 -3.32 4.73 8.01
CA SER A 270 -4.38 4.36 8.95
C SER A 270 -5.72 4.13 8.26
N MET A 271 -6.14 5.06 7.39
CA MET A 271 -7.41 4.96 6.69
C MET A 271 -7.43 3.82 5.67
N SER A 272 -6.33 3.60 4.93
CA SER A 272 -6.27 2.51 3.95
C SER A 272 -6.35 1.14 4.57
N TYR A 273 -5.54 0.86 5.59
CA TYR A 273 -5.58 -0.45 6.26
C TYR A 273 -6.94 -0.74 6.86
N TYR A 274 -7.58 0.28 7.44
CA TYR A 274 -8.92 0.15 8.00
C TYR A 274 -9.97 -0.15 6.93
N VAL A 275 -10.03 0.67 5.87
CA VAL A 275 -11.02 0.50 4.78
C VAL A 275 -10.79 -0.82 4.05
N GLN A 276 -9.54 -1.18 3.75
CA GLN A 276 -9.19 -2.45 3.11
C GLN A 276 -9.61 -3.65 3.97
N GLY A 277 -9.36 -3.58 5.29
CA GLY A 277 -9.79 -4.58 6.24
C GLY A 277 -11.32 -4.76 6.26
N LEU A 278 -12.07 -3.66 6.29
CA LEU A 278 -13.54 -3.69 6.21
C LEU A 278 -14.06 -4.29 4.90
N VAL A 279 -13.46 -3.93 3.76
CA VAL A 279 -13.85 -4.47 2.45
C VAL A 279 -13.57 -5.97 2.37
N MET A 280 -12.42 -6.42 2.86
CA MET A 280 -12.07 -7.84 2.92
C MET A 280 -13.07 -8.62 3.78
N GLN A 281 -13.39 -8.12 4.97
CA GLN A 281 -14.35 -8.75 5.88
C GLN A 281 -15.75 -8.87 5.26
N LYS A 282 -16.26 -7.78 4.66
CA LYS A 282 -17.61 -7.81 4.05
C LYS A 282 -17.67 -8.76 2.86
N LYS A 283 -16.65 -8.81 2.01
CA LYS A 283 -16.59 -9.78 0.91
C LYS A 283 -16.49 -11.22 1.39
N TYR A 284 -15.72 -11.47 2.45
CA TYR A 284 -15.60 -12.80 3.05
C TYR A 284 -16.94 -13.28 3.62
N LEU A 285 -17.66 -12.43 4.36
CA LEU A 285 -18.99 -12.70 4.88
C LEU A 285 -20.01 -12.97 3.75
N GLN A 286 -19.98 -12.20 2.67
CA GLN A 286 -20.86 -12.43 1.51
C GLN A 286 -20.59 -13.78 0.83
N LEU A 287 -19.34 -14.20 0.74
CA LEU A 287 -18.97 -15.49 0.16
C LEU A 287 -19.45 -16.67 1.02
N HIS A 288 -19.32 -16.56 2.35
CA HIS A 288 -19.78 -17.58 3.31
C HIS A 288 -21.29 -17.69 3.43
N LEU A 289 -22.04 -16.61 3.18
CA LEU A 289 -23.51 -16.62 3.20
C LEU A 289 -24.13 -17.05 1.87
N SER A 290 -23.31 -17.20 0.82
CA SER A 290 -23.73 -17.63 -0.53
C SER A 290 -23.39 -19.11 -0.82
N LEU A 291 -22.76 -19.80 0.11
CA LEU A 291 -22.52 -21.25 0.12
C LEU A 291 -23.53 -21.95 1.03
#